data_385e25a0553837e9f549859f2c54fd05
#
_entry.id   385e25a0553837e9f549859f2c54fd05
#
_cell.length_a   1.000
_cell.length_b   1.000
_cell.length_c   1.000
_cell.angle_alpha   90.00
_cell.angle_beta   90.00
_cell.angle_gamma   90.00
#
_symmetry.space_group_name_H-M   'P 1'
#
loop_
_entity.id
_entity.type
_entity.pdbx_description
1 polymer ?
#
loop_
_entity_poly.entity_id
_entity_poly.type
_entity_poly.pdbx_seq_one_letter_code
_entity_poly.pdbx_strand_id
1 'polypeptide(L)'
;MDGTTVRFFTNLTSDKANQLHADARASLTFWWPDMDRSTRLTGHVTPLERAEVEAYFATRPRSSQIGAWVSDQSSPIEDRDALEAKHSEVHARFQEAEVPCPPHWGGFRFHAHEVEYWAGRPARLHDRIRLTHHDGTWTKARLQP
;
A
#
# COMPACT_ATOMS: atom_id res chain seq x y z
N MET A 1 -17.27 11.88 -3.64
CA MET A 1 -16.11 10.96 -3.67
C MET A 1 -14.89 11.80 -3.38
N ASP A 2 -14.25 11.56 -2.26
CA ASP A 2 -12.96 12.18 -1.98
C ASP A 2 -11.88 11.42 -2.79
N GLY A 3 -11.77 11.77 -4.06
CA GLY A 3 -10.96 11.05 -5.06
C GLY A 3 -9.45 11.16 -4.89
N THR A 4 -8.97 11.66 -3.75
CA THR A 4 -7.56 11.97 -3.51
C THR A 4 -6.90 11.04 -2.47
N THR A 5 -7.62 10.05 -1.97
CA THR A 5 -7.10 9.12 -0.96
C THR A 5 -6.96 7.71 -1.50
N VAL A 6 -5.84 7.07 -1.16
CA VAL A 6 -5.57 5.66 -1.44
C VAL A 6 -5.36 4.94 -0.11
N ARG A 7 -5.94 3.76 0.05
CA ARG A 7 -5.70 2.90 1.22
C ARG A 7 -4.77 1.77 0.84
N PHE A 8 -3.84 1.46 1.72
CA PHE A 8 -3.03 0.26 1.59
C PHE A 8 -2.85 -0.41 2.96
N PHE A 9 -2.65 -1.71 2.94
CA PHE A 9 -2.59 -2.54 4.13
C PHE A 9 -1.23 -3.21 4.23
N THR A 10 -0.75 -3.38 5.46
CA THR A 10 0.58 -3.92 5.74
C THR A 10 0.64 -4.45 7.17
N ASN A 11 1.70 -5.19 7.49
CA ASN A 11 2.05 -5.47 8.88
C ASN A 11 2.60 -4.19 9.53
N LEU A 12 2.06 -3.80 10.69
CA LEU A 12 2.42 -2.56 11.40
C LEU A 12 3.82 -2.61 12.02
N THR A 13 4.43 -3.79 12.08
CA THR A 13 5.82 -3.99 12.54
C THR A 13 6.82 -4.09 11.39
N SER A 14 6.37 -4.00 10.12
CA SER A 14 7.25 -4.01 8.95
C SER A 14 8.13 -2.76 8.86
N ASP A 15 9.27 -2.86 8.17
CA ASP A 15 10.17 -1.71 7.93
C ASP A 15 9.42 -0.52 7.35
N LYS A 16 8.56 -0.76 6.36
CA LYS A 16 7.73 0.29 5.76
C LYS A 16 6.82 0.96 6.79
N ALA A 17 6.16 0.20 7.67
CA ALA A 17 5.30 0.78 8.69
C ALA A 17 6.08 1.56 9.72
N ASN A 18 7.25 1.05 10.15
CA ASN A 18 8.14 1.76 11.06
C ASN A 18 8.65 3.07 10.46
N GLN A 19 9.02 3.07 9.17
CA GLN A 19 9.42 4.28 8.46
C GLN A 19 8.27 5.30 8.38
N LEU A 20 7.05 4.86 8.08
CA LEU A 20 5.88 5.74 7.99
C LEU A 20 5.42 6.26 9.35
N HIS A 21 5.66 5.54 10.44
CA HIS A 21 5.44 6.05 11.80
C HIS A 21 6.48 7.12 12.18
N ALA A 22 7.73 6.97 11.74
CA ALA A 22 8.78 7.97 11.97
C ALA A 22 8.63 9.21 11.09
N ASP A 23 8.21 9.03 9.84
CA ASP A 23 7.94 10.11 8.89
C ASP A 23 6.77 9.71 7.99
N ALA A 24 5.65 10.40 8.16
CA ALA A 24 4.41 10.11 7.44
C ALA A 24 4.44 10.49 5.95
N ARG A 25 5.49 11.18 5.48
CA ARG A 25 5.62 11.56 4.07
C ARG A 25 5.88 10.33 3.22
N ALA A 26 5.18 10.23 2.09
CA ALA A 26 5.30 9.09 1.20
C ALA A 26 5.06 9.47 -0.27
N SER A 27 5.50 8.60 -1.16
CA SER A 27 5.16 8.64 -2.57
C SER A 27 4.68 7.26 -3.01
N LEU A 28 3.62 7.24 -3.81
CA LEU A 28 3.10 6.03 -4.45
C LEU A 28 3.29 6.16 -5.95
N THR A 29 3.82 5.11 -6.58
CA THR A 29 3.98 5.07 -8.03
C THR A 29 3.23 3.88 -8.60
N PHE A 30 2.40 4.16 -9.61
CA PHE A 30 1.72 3.17 -10.43
C PHE A 30 2.38 3.20 -11.80
N TRP A 31 2.74 2.03 -12.31
CA TRP A 31 3.39 1.87 -13.61
C TRP A 31 2.62 0.90 -14.50
N TRP A 32 2.35 1.30 -15.72
CA TRP A 32 1.67 0.51 -16.75
C TRP A 32 2.64 0.34 -17.94
N PRO A 33 3.47 -0.73 -17.95
CA PRO A 33 4.52 -0.93 -18.96
C PRO A 33 3.95 -0.98 -20.38
N ASP A 34 2.86 -1.71 -20.60
CA ASP A 34 2.26 -1.86 -21.93
C ASP A 34 1.72 -0.54 -22.52
N MET A 35 1.48 0.44 -21.69
CA MET A 35 1.00 1.76 -22.08
C MET A 35 2.10 2.83 -22.07
N ASP A 36 3.30 2.49 -21.60
CA ASP A 36 4.40 3.41 -21.32
C ASP A 36 3.94 4.64 -20.51
N ARG A 37 3.21 4.37 -19.42
CA ARG A 37 2.62 5.41 -18.55
C ARG A 37 2.86 5.13 -17.08
N SER A 38 2.99 6.21 -16.32
CA SER A 38 2.98 6.13 -14.86
C SER A 38 2.16 7.25 -14.23
N THR A 39 1.75 7.00 -12.98
CA THR A 39 1.19 8.03 -12.11
C THR A 39 1.95 7.98 -10.80
N ARG A 40 2.49 9.11 -10.38
CA ARG A 40 3.13 9.27 -9.08
C ARG A 40 2.29 10.21 -8.21
N LEU A 41 1.96 9.75 -7.02
CA LEU A 41 1.31 10.55 -6.00
C LEU A 41 2.33 10.87 -4.91
N THR A 42 2.41 12.13 -4.50
CA THR A 42 3.22 12.59 -3.35
C THR A 42 2.29 13.13 -2.29
N GLY A 43 2.54 12.75 -1.03
CA GLY A 43 1.64 13.11 0.04
C GLY A 43 2.11 12.64 1.42
N HIS A 44 1.14 12.42 2.29
CA HIS A 44 1.39 11.88 3.62
C HIS A 44 0.37 10.78 3.93
N VAL A 45 0.67 9.98 4.94
CA VAL A 45 -0.22 8.93 5.40
C VAL A 45 -0.77 9.21 6.79
N THR A 46 -1.95 8.67 7.06
CA THR A 46 -2.52 8.53 8.42
C THR A 46 -2.86 7.06 8.66
N PRO A 47 -2.70 6.53 9.88
CA PRO A 47 -3.16 5.18 10.19
C PRO A 47 -4.66 5.02 9.94
N LEU A 48 -5.09 3.84 9.51
CA LEU A 48 -6.49 3.47 9.42
C LEU A 48 -7.02 3.06 10.79
N GLU A 49 -8.28 3.37 11.05
CA GLU A 49 -8.98 2.92 12.24
C GLU A 49 -9.12 1.38 12.24
N ARG A 50 -9.03 0.77 13.43
CA ARG A 50 -9.07 -0.70 13.57
C ARG A 50 -10.32 -1.32 12.96
N ALA A 51 -11.48 -0.73 13.14
CA ALA A 51 -12.74 -1.21 12.57
C ALA A 51 -12.71 -1.22 11.02
N GLU A 52 -12.08 -0.22 10.40
CA GLU A 52 -11.92 -0.15 8.93
C GLU A 52 -10.97 -1.26 8.43
N VAL A 53 -9.90 -1.51 9.18
CA VAL A 53 -8.94 -2.58 8.89
C VAL A 53 -9.61 -3.95 8.97
N GLU A 54 -10.36 -4.22 10.02
CA GLU A 54 -11.06 -5.49 10.24
C GLU A 54 -12.14 -5.73 9.19
N ALA A 55 -12.91 -4.70 8.86
CA ALA A 55 -13.93 -4.79 7.79
C ALA A 55 -13.30 -5.17 6.44
N TYR A 56 -12.18 -4.56 6.08
CA TYR A 56 -11.48 -4.94 4.86
C TYR A 56 -10.84 -6.32 4.97
N PHE A 57 -10.23 -6.67 6.12
CA PHE A 57 -9.62 -7.99 6.33
C PHE A 57 -10.62 -9.12 6.10
N ALA A 58 -11.85 -8.97 6.57
CA ALA A 58 -12.92 -9.96 6.40
C ALA A 58 -13.26 -10.22 4.92
N THR A 59 -13.06 -9.25 4.03
CA THR A 59 -13.30 -9.41 2.58
C THR A 59 -12.17 -10.12 1.83
N ARG A 60 -11.02 -10.34 2.46
CA ARG A 60 -9.86 -10.96 1.80
C ARG A 60 -10.08 -12.47 1.61
N PRO A 61 -9.52 -13.05 0.53
CA PRO A 61 -9.48 -14.50 0.40
C PRO A 61 -8.84 -15.17 1.62
N ARG A 62 -9.40 -16.31 2.05
CA ARG A 62 -8.92 -17.04 3.24
C ARG A 62 -7.40 -17.29 3.23
N SER A 63 -6.83 -17.67 2.10
CA SER A 63 -5.38 -17.86 1.96
C SER A 63 -4.58 -16.60 2.30
N SER A 64 -5.11 -15.43 1.91
CA SER A 64 -4.49 -14.13 2.25
C SER A 64 -4.70 -13.74 3.72
N GLN A 65 -5.79 -14.17 4.35
CA GLN A 65 -6.01 -14.00 5.78
C GLN A 65 -5.02 -14.85 6.59
N ILE A 66 -4.84 -16.12 6.22
CA ILE A 66 -3.84 -17.02 6.83
C ILE A 66 -2.43 -16.45 6.62
N GLY A 67 -2.08 -16.02 5.41
CA GLY A 67 -0.78 -15.41 5.11
C GLY A 67 -0.45 -14.19 6.00
N ALA A 68 -1.45 -13.43 6.43
CA ALA A 68 -1.25 -12.31 7.34
C ALA A 68 -0.86 -12.73 8.77
N TRP A 69 -1.23 -13.93 9.20
CA TRP A 69 -0.81 -14.54 10.46
C TRP A 69 0.56 -15.21 10.36
N VAL A 70 0.90 -15.71 9.18
CA VAL A 70 2.18 -16.40 8.91
C VAL A 70 3.34 -15.41 8.85
N SER A 71 3.13 -14.27 8.21
CA SER A 71 4.20 -13.36 7.84
C SER A 71 4.53 -12.34 8.94
N ASP A 72 5.73 -12.43 9.51
CA ASP A 72 6.37 -11.32 10.23
C ASP A 72 7.10 -10.46 9.19
N GLN A 73 6.34 -9.66 8.47
CA GLN A 73 6.82 -8.89 7.31
C GLN A 73 8.10 -8.10 7.61
N SER A 74 9.11 -8.19 6.74
CA SER A 74 10.45 -7.61 6.83
C SER A 74 11.40 -8.27 7.83
N SER A 75 10.93 -9.22 8.64
CA SER A 75 11.79 -9.97 9.56
C SER A 75 12.56 -11.05 8.80
N PRO A 76 13.84 -11.32 9.15
CA PRO A 76 14.57 -12.46 8.62
C PRO A 76 13.86 -13.78 8.95
N ILE A 77 13.99 -14.75 8.07
CA ILE A 77 13.59 -16.14 8.29
C ILE A 77 14.70 -17.05 7.77
N GLU A 78 14.86 -18.21 8.36
CA GLU A 78 15.99 -19.11 8.07
C GLU A 78 15.98 -19.57 6.61
N ASP A 79 14.83 -20.09 6.15
CA ASP A 79 14.68 -20.59 4.79
C ASP A 79 13.19 -20.67 4.37
N ARG A 80 12.94 -21.24 3.20
CA ARG A 80 11.61 -21.47 2.67
C ARG A 80 10.83 -22.52 3.46
N ASP A 81 11.49 -23.57 3.93
CA ASP A 81 10.88 -24.68 4.65
C ASP A 81 10.35 -24.21 6.01
N ALA A 82 11.09 -23.33 6.71
CA ALA A 82 10.62 -22.69 7.93
C ALA A 82 9.35 -21.87 7.71
N LEU A 83 9.25 -21.14 6.57
CA LEU A 83 8.03 -20.41 6.21
C LEU A 83 6.85 -21.33 5.92
N GLU A 84 7.08 -22.45 5.24
CA GLU A 84 6.05 -23.44 4.92
C GLU A 84 5.57 -24.20 6.17
N ALA A 85 6.47 -24.50 7.09
CA ALA A 85 6.12 -25.07 8.39
C ALA A 85 5.21 -24.14 9.18
N LYS A 86 5.56 -22.85 9.27
CA LYS A 86 4.75 -21.81 9.92
C LYS A 86 3.39 -21.63 9.23
N HIS A 87 3.35 -21.71 7.90
CA HIS A 87 2.08 -21.69 7.16
C HIS A 87 1.19 -22.87 7.52
N SER A 88 1.76 -24.07 7.59
CA SER A 88 1.03 -25.30 7.92
C SER A 88 0.47 -25.26 9.35
N GLU A 89 1.23 -24.75 10.31
CA GLU A 89 0.79 -24.56 11.69
C GLU A 89 -0.40 -23.58 11.77
N VAL A 90 -0.27 -22.40 11.14
CA VAL A 90 -1.33 -21.39 11.15
C VAL A 90 -2.57 -21.89 10.41
N HIS A 91 -2.39 -22.59 9.30
CA HIS A 91 -3.50 -23.22 8.57
C HIS A 91 -4.27 -24.22 9.43
N ALA A 92 -3.56 -25.12 10.14
CA ALA A 92 -4.17 -26.08 11.06
C ALA A 92 -4.90 -25.40 12.23
N ARG A 93 -4.32 -24.31 12.78
CA ARG A 93 -4.93 -23.53 13.85
C ARG A 93 -6.33 -22.98 13.50
N PHE A 94 -6.53 -22.58 12.26
CA PHE A 94 -7.79 -21.98 11.81
C PHE A 94 -8.63 -22.90 10.90
N GLN A 95 -8.29 -24.20 10.78
CA GLN A 95 -8.85 -25.11 9.78
C GLN A 95 -10.38 -25.02 9.62
N GLU A 96 -11.14 -24.95 10.73
CA GLU A 96 -12.61 -24.93 10.74
C GLU A 96 -13.20 -23.64 11.35
N ALA A 97 -12.35 -22.66 11.63
CA ALA A 97 -12.76 -21.41 12.25
C ALA A 97 -12.58 -20.21 11.31
N GLU A 98 -13.27 -19.13 11.60
CA GLU A 98 -12.98 -17.84 10.98
C GLU A 98 -11.57 -17.39 11.33
N VAL A 99 -10.89 -16.76 10.35
CA VAL A 99 -9.56 -16.20 10.57
C VAL A 99 -9.71 -14.75 11.03
N PRO A 100 -9.48 -14.43 12.30
CA PRO A 100 -9.59 -13.05 12.78
C PRO A 100 -8.47 -12.18 12.21
N CYS A 101 -8.70 -10.87 12.16
CA CYS A 101 -7.67 -9.93 11.76
C CYS A 101 -6.55 -9.89 12.82
N PRO A 102 -5.28 -10.18 12.45
CA PRO A 102 -4.18 -10.13 13.41
C PRO A 102 -4.02 -8.74 14.03
N PRO A 103 -3.60 -8.62 15.30
CA PRO A 103 -3.41 -7.31 15.93
C PRO A 103 -2.31 -6.48 15.26
N HIS A 104 -1.31 -7.13 14.70
CA HIS A 104 -0.20 -6.49 13.99
C HIS A 104 -0.52 -6.15 12.52
N TRP A 105 -1.69 -6.55 12.00
CA TRP A 105 -2.09 -6.23 10.63
C TRP A 105 -2.95 -4.98 10.62
N GLY A 106 -2.53 -3.99 9.83
CA GLY A 106 -3.16 -2.70 9.77
C GLY A 106 -3.02 -2.06 8.39
N GLY A 107 -3.12 -0.74 8.34
CA GLY A 107 -2.97 -0.01 7.09
C GLY A 107 -2.91 1.49 7.29
N PHE A 108 -2.75 2.16 6.18
CA PHE A 108 -2.65 3.61 6.12
C PHE A 108 -3.56 4.16 5.03
N ARG A 109 -4.09 5.34 5.29
CA ARG A 109 -4.74 6.22 4.32
C ARG A 109 -3.71 7.20 3.80
N PHE A 110 -3.47 7.17 2.51
CA PHE A 110 -2.58 8.12 1.84
C PHE A 110 -3.39 9.31 1.34
N HIS A 111 -2.95 10.50 1.69
CA HIS A 111 -3.53 11.78 1.29
C HIS A 111 -2.58 12.44 0.30
N ALA A 112 -2.96 12.48 -0.97
CA ALA A 112 -2.15 13.11 -2.01
C ALA A 112 -2.31 14.64 -1.94
N HIS A 113 -1.19 15.35 -2.03
CA HIS A 113 -1.16 16.79 -2.31
C HIS A 113 -0.52 17.09 -3.67
N GLU A 114 0.13 16.10 -4.29
CA GLU A 114 0.62 16.20 -5.66
C GLU A 114 0.34 14.89 -6.41
N VAL A 115 -0.06 15.01 -7.67
CA VAL A 115 -0.24 13.88 -8.59
C VAL A 115 0.45 14.24 -9.91
N GLU A 116 1.40 13.42 -10.35
CA GLU A 116 2.05 13.56 -11.65
C GLU A 116 1.67 12.40 -12.56
N TYR A 117 1.10 12.72 -13.70
CA TYR A 117 0.89 11.80 -14.80
C TYR A 117 2.04 11.92 -15.78
N TRP A 118 2.65 10.78 -16.10
CA TRP A 118 3.74 10.69 -17.06
C TRP A 118 3.36 9.74 -18.21
N ALA A 119 3.72 10.12 -19.44
CA ALA A 119 3.58 9.26 -20.61
C ALA A 119 4.83 9.31 -21.47
N GLY A 120 5.33 8.14 -21.87
CA GLY A 120 6.47 8.00 -22.76
C GLY A 120 6.22 8.60 -24.12
N ARG A 121 7.26 9.25 -24.69
CA ARG A 121 7.24 9.81 -26.03
C ARG A 121 8.62 9.64 -26.69
N PRO A 122 8.68 9.60 -28.04
CA PRO A 122 9.94 9.58 -28.79
C PRO A 122 10.86 10.72 -28.38
N ALA A 123 12.16 10.52 -28.62
CA ALA A 123 13.21 11.50 -28.35
C ALA A 123 13.28 11.96 -26.87
N ARG A 124 12.72 11.17 -25.92
CA ARG A 124 12.63 11.51 -24.49
C ARG A 124 11.80 12.77 -24.17
N LEU A 125 11.01 13.26 -25.12
CA LEU A 125 10.14 14.43 -24.94
C LEU A 125 8.81 14.00 -24.30
N HIS A 126 8.90 13.42 -23.11
CA HIS A 126 7.79 12.81 -22.39
C HIS A 126 6.72 13.83 -21.98
N ASP A 127 5.45 13.41 -22.03
CA ASP A 127 4.37 14.21 -21.47
C ASP A 127 4.38 14.08 -19.95
N ARG A 128 4.37 15.21 -19.26
CA ARG A 128 4.28 15.29 -17.80
C ARG A 128 3.24 16.31 -17.40
N ILE A 129 2.19 15.83 -16.73
CA ILE A 129 1.12 16.69 -16.21
C ILE A 129 1.12 16.56 -14.69
N ARG A 130 1.34 17.64 -13.99
CA ARG A 130 1.30 17.70 -12.54
C ARG A 130 0.06 18.43 -12.07
N LEU A 131 -0.63 17.83 -11.11
CA LEU A 131 -1.68 18.44 -10.32
C LEU A 131 -1.13 18.68 -8.91
N THR A 132 -1.32 19.87 -8.37
CA THR A 132 -0.92 20.22 -7.00
C THR A 132 -2.13 20.77 -6.24
N HIS A 133 -2.38 20.22 -5.06
CA HIS A 133 -3.45 20.64 -4.17
C HIS A 133 -2.94 21.68 -3.17
N HIS A 134 -3.57 22.83 -3.15
CA HIS A 134 -3.31 23.90 -2.18
C HIS A 134 -4.62 24.58 -1.80
N ASP A 135 -4.87 24.77 -0.51
CA ASP A 135 -6.05 25.47 0.04
C ASP A 135 -7.38 24.99 -0.56
N GLY A 136 -7.56 23.66 -0.65
CA GLY A 136 -8.79 23.07 -1.16
C GLY A 136 -8.93 23.07 -2.68
N THR A 137 -7.94 23.58 -3.42
CA THR A 137 -8.01 23.71 -4.88
C THR A 137 -6.86 22.95 -5.55
N TRP A 138 -7.19 22.24 -6.65
CA TRP A 138 -6.21 21.61 -7.51
C TRP A 138 -5.81 22.51 -8.67
N THR A 139 -4.52 22.75 -8.82
CA THR A 139 -3.94 23.46 -9.96
C THR A 139 -3.23 22.47 -10.88
N LYS A 140 -3.19 22.76 -12.18
CA LYS A 140 -2.59 21.92 -13.21
C LYS A 140 -1.44 22.63 -13.88
N ALA A 141 -0.31 21.95 -14.06
CA ALA A 141 0.83 22.42 -14.82
C ALA A 141 1.34 21.32 -15.76
N ARG A 142 1.83 21.69 -16.94
CA ARG A 142 2.66 20.82 -17.78
C ARG A 142 4.12 21.05 -17.41
N LEU A 143 4.85 19.96 -17.20
CA LEU A 143 6.28 20.02 -16.90
C LEU A 143 7.08 19.69 -18.17
N GLN A 144 8.28 20.23 -18.25
CA GLN A 144 9.26 19.77 -19.22
C GLN A 144 9.74 18.35 -18.86
N PRO A 145 10.10 17.51 -19.84
CA PRO A 145 10.60 16.17 -19.64
C PRO A 145 11.95 16.14 -18.92
#